data_36e0c8de82dcb8c35e8a797ad85370f0
#
_entry.id   36e0c8de82dcb8c35e8a797ad85370f0
#
_cell.length_a   1.000
_cell.length_b   1.000
_cell.length_c   1.000
_cell.angle_alpha   90.00
_cell.angle_beta   90.00
_cell.angle_gamma   90.00
#
_symmetry.space_group_name_H-M   'P 1'
#
loop_
_entity.id
_entity.type
_entity.pdbx_description
1 polymer ?
#
loop_
_entity_poly.entity_id
_entity_poly.type
_entity_poly.pdbx_seq_one_letter_code
_entity_poly.pdbx_strand_id
1 'polypeptide(L)'
;MTHETTQTSNNLYLTEPNTQKQLREYGEFWPNIYTNFVINFVKPGNENSVPYSLFGLIEECIEFIQIIDNPDNSEELLLEAGDILYYAVLTSKNLRKIDHSTDPWPDFFLIDESSKEKGIKFNEYAKNQMLLDIQKLAKLGTKIYKLEENRYEDYKTFVHLIISNIVKIMTQKTRCNLLYIAEKNIEKLINRANLSVSKWT
;
A
#
# COMPACT_ATOMS: atom_id res chain seq x y z
N MET A 1 -34.17 28.61 14.43
CA MET A 1 -33.55 27.48 15.15
C MET A 1 -32.69 26.72 14.16
N THR A 2 -31.43 27.08 14.10
CA THR A 2 -30.43 26.47 13.20
C THR A 2 -29.73 25.37 14.00
N HIS A 3 -29.94 24.10 13.59
CA HIS A 3 -29.18 22.99 14.14
C HIS A 3 -27.76 23.01 13.54
N GLU A 4 -26.82 23.49 14.30
CA GLU A 4 -25.40 23.21 14.08
C GLU A 4 -25.13 21.74 14.44
N THR A 5 -24.97 20.92 13.42
CA THR A 5 -24.39 19.58 13.55
C THR A 5 -22.90 19.76 13.73
N THR A 6 -22.44 19.73 14.98
CA THR A 6 -21.04 19.59 15.35
C THR A 6 -20.56 18.21 14.85
N GLN A 7 -19.92 18.17 13.70
CA GLN A 7 -19.01 17.08 13.33
C GLN A 7 -17.83 17.12 14.30
N THR A 8 -17.95 16.35 15.36
CA THR A 8 -16.78 15.96 16.16
C THR A 8 -15.90 15.09 15.27
N SER A 9 -14.89 15.69 14.68
CA SER A 9 -13.77 15.00 14.07
C SER A 9 -13.14 14.11 15.14
N ASN A 10 -13.45 12.81 15.09
CA ASN A 10 -12.71 11.78 15.81
C ASN A 10 -11.29 11.67 15.23
N ASN A 11 -10.47 12.68 15.44
CA ASN A 11 -9.02 12.62 15.35
C ASN A 11 -8.51 11.80 16.55
N LEU A 12 -8.92 10.53 16.63
CA LEU A 12 -8.45 9.59 17.62
C LEU A 12 -7.04 9.14 17.23
N TYR A 13 -6.04 9.94 17.64
CA TYR A 13 -4.80 9.47 18.24
C TYR A 13 -4.06 8.32 17.56
N LEU A 14 -3.64 8.52 16.33
CA LEU A 14 -2.54 7.74 15.76
C LEU A 14 -1.23 8.44 16.18
N THR A 15 -0.88 8.38 17.45
CA THR A 15 0.48 8.68 17.88
C THR A 15 1.35 7.47 17.54
N GLU A 16 2.49 7.69 16.92
CA GLU A 16 3.44 6.68 16.45
C GLU A 16 3.63 5.48 17.41
N PRO A 17 3.88 5.69 18.72
CA PRO A 17 4.08 4.59 19.66
C PRO A 17 2.88 3.65 19.79
N ASN A 18 1.66 4.18 19.66
CA ASN A 18 0.45 3.38 19.82
C ASN A 18 0.15 2.52 18.59
N THR A 19 0.36 3.04 17.38
CA THR A 19 0.04 2.28 16.15
C THR A 19 1.03 1.13 15.94
N GLN A 20 2.33 1.36 16.13
CA GLN A 20 3.34 0.30 16.04
C GLN A 20 3.16 -0.75 17.14
N LYS A 21 2.87 -0.33 18.37
CA LYS A 21 2.56 -1.24 19.47
C LYS A 21 1.34 -2.08 19.17
N GLN A 22 0.28 -1.46 18.63
CA GLN A 22 -0.94 -2.15 18.22
C GLN A 22 -0.65 -3.20 17.13
N LEU A 23 0.13 -2.88 16.10
CA LEU A 23 0.47 -3.84 15.04
C LEU A 23 1.12 -5.12 15.61
N ARG A 24 1.99 -5.00 16.62
CA ARG A 24 2.67 -6.14 17.25
C ARG A 24 1.78 -6.91 18.23
N GLU A 25 0.93 -6.21 18.98
CA GLU A 25 0.07 -6.81 19.98
C GLU A 25 -1.14 -7.56 19.39
N TYR A 26 -1.62 -7.11 18.21
CA TYR A 26 -2.81 -7.68 17.59
C TYR A 26 -2.56 -8.85 16.63
N GLY A 27 -1.30 -9.29 16.47
CA GLY A 27 -0.97 -10.50 15.74
C GLY A 27 -1.66 -10.61 14.38
N GLU A 28 -2.60 -11.55 14.23
CA GLU A 28 -3.33 -11.79 12.97
C GLU A 28 -4.21 -10.61 12.51
N PHE A 29 -4.50 -9.64 13.36
CA PHE A 29 -5.35 -8.47 13.02
C PHE A 29 -4.56 -7.27 12.50
N TRP A 30 -3.23 -7.34 12.43
CA TRP A 30 -2.41 -6.23 11.96
C TRP A 30 -2.77 -5.71 10.55
N PRO A 31 -3.22 -6.53 9.58
CA PRO A 31 -3.62 -6.03 8.26
C PRO A 31 -4.79 -5.05 8.34
N ASN A 32 -5.75 -5.26 9.25
CA ASN A 32 -6.85 -4.31 9.47
C ASN A 32 -6.35 -2.98 10.02
N ILE A 33 -5.43 -3.03 10.98
CA ILE A 33 -4.88 -1.82 11.60
C ILE A 33 -4.13 -1.00 10.55
N TYR A 34 -3.29 -1.66 9.76
CA TYR A 34 -2.55 -1.01 8.69
C TYR A 34 -3.49 -0.46 7.59
N THR A 35 -4.50 -1.22 7.18
CA THR A 35 -5.49 -0.77 6.20
C THR A 35 -6.24 0.47 6.70
N ASN A 36 -6.66 0.49 7.96
CA ASN A 36 -7.32 1.65 8.57
C ASN A 36 -6.36 2.85 8.64
N PHE A 37 -5.10 2.64 8.98
CA PHE A 37 -4.08 3.68 8.95
C PHE A 37 -3.95 4.29 7.55
N VAL A 38 -3.76 3.48 6.51
CA VAL A 38 -3.65 3.93 5.12
C VAL A 38 -4.85 4.78 4.69
N ILE A 39 -6.08 4.32 4.98
CA ILE A 39 -7.31 5.04 4.61
C ILE A 39 -7.41 6.40 5.29
N ASN A 40 -7.03 6.48 6.56
CA ASN A 40 -7.09 7.72 7.33
C ASN A 40 -5.94 8.68 7.00
N PHE A 41 -4.84 8.17 6.42
CA PHE A 41 -3.66 8.96 6.08
C PHE A 41 -3.69 9.53 4.66
N VAL A 42 -4.57 9.03 3.80
CA VAL A 42 -4.70 9.51 2.42
C VAL A 42 -5.18 10.98 2.39
N LYS A 43 -4.68 11.75 1.43
CA LYS A 43 -5.10 13.15 1.26
C LYS A 43 -6.60 13.25 1.00
N PRO A 44 -7.31 14.19 1.66
CA PRO A 44 -8.73 14.42 1.42
C PRO A 44 -9.06 14.57 -0.07
N GLY A 45 -10.11 13.90 -0.52
CA GLY A 45 -10.54 13.87 -1.93
C GLY A 45 -9.96 12.73 -2.77
N ASN A 46 -8.95 12.01 -2.27
CA ASN A 46 -8.33 10.88 -2.98
C ASN A 46 -8.67 9.50 -2.40
N GLU A 47 -9.44 9.46 -1.31
CA GLU A 47 -9.71 8.25 -0.51
C GLU A 47 -10.39 7.13 -1.30
N ASN A 48 -11.12 7.51 -2.35
CA ASN A 48 -11.90 6.57 -3.17
C ASN A 48 -11.44 6.55 -4.64
N SER A 49 -10.30 7.17 -4.96
CA SER A 49 -9.82 7.27 -6.33
C SER A 49 -8.96 6.08 -6.72
N VAL A 50 -9.52 5.14 -7.50
CA VAL A 50 -8.74 4.03 -8.09
C VAL A 50 -7.61 4.55 -8.98
N PRO A 51 -7.82 5.52 -9.89
CA PRO A 51 -6.72 6.06 -10.68
C PRO A 51 -5.60 6.65 -9.83
N TYR A 52 -5.93 7.44 -8.80
CA TYR A 52 -4.93 8.02 -7.91
C TYR A 52 -4.05 6.96 -7.25
N SER A 53 -4.68 5.96 -6.62
CA SER A 53 -3.95 4.92 -5.92
C SER A 53 -3.16 4.01 -6.85
N LEU A 54 -3.69 3.73 -8.04
CA LEU A 54 -3.03 2.87 -9.03
C LEU A 54 -1.81 3.56 -9.66
N PHE A 55 -1.90 4.85 -9.99
CA PHE A 55 -0.75 5.58 -10.53
C PHE A 55 0.32 5.81 -9.45
N GLY A 56 -0.07 6.08 -8.20
CA GLY A 56 0.87 6.11 -7.08
C GLY A 56 1.61 4.77 -6.92
N LEU A 57 0.90 3.64 -6.98
CA LEU A 57 1.54 2.32 -6.94
C LEU A 57 2.57 2.13 -8.05
N ILE A 58 2.26 2.58 -9.28
CA ILE A 58 3.17 2.49 -10.41
C ILE A 58 4.43 3.33 -10.17
N GLU A 59 4.27 4.55 -9.68
CA GLU A 59 5.37 5.48 -9.35
C GLU A 59 6.32 4.86 -8.33
N GLU A 60 5.81 4.39 -7.20
CA GLU A 60 6.61 3.76 -6.14
C GLU A 60 7.32 2.47 -6.61
N CYS A 61 6.67 1.68 -7.47
CA CYS A 61 7.32 0.52 -8.08
C CYS A 61 8.50 0.90 -8.99
N ILE A 62 8.41 2.03 -9.69
CA ILE A 62 9.50 2.54 -10.53
C ILE A 62 10.66 3.02 -9.65
N GLU A 63 10.39 3.77 -8.59
CA GLU A 63 11.40 4.24 -7.64
C GLU A 63 12.11 3.06 -6.97
N PHE A 64 11.38 2.05 -6.52
CA PHE A 64 11.94 0.81 -5.98
C PHE A 64 12.88 0.11 -6.97
N ILE A 65 12.51 0.01 -8.26
CA ILE A 65 13.35 -0.62 -9.29
C ILE A 65 14.63 0.18 -9.56
N GLN A 66 14.59 1.49 -9.47
CA GLN A 66 15.76 2.34 -9.69
C GLN A 66 16.88 2.09 -8.68
N ILE A 67 16.49 1.73 -7.44
CA ILE A 67 17.44 1.50 -6.34
C ILE A 67 17.72 0.01 -6.06
N ILE A 68 16.97 -0.90 -6.71
CA ILE A 68 16.95 -2.34 -6.38
C ILE A 68 18.31 -3.02 -6.50
N ASP A 69 19.20 -2.54 -7.36
CA ASP A 69 20.52 -3.13 -7.62
C ASP A 69 21.62 -2.52 -6.76
N ASN A 70 21.34 -1.45 -6.03
CA ASN A 70 22.33 -0.82 -5.17
C ASN A 70 22.35 -1.48 -3.78
N PRO A 71 23.43 -2.21 -3.42
CA PRO A 71 23.51 -2.92 -2.14
C PRO A 71 23.58 -1.99 -0.93
N ASP A 72 24.00 -0.73 -1.12
CA ASP A 72 24.17 0.25 -0.05
C ASP A 72 22.84 0.92 0.35
N ASN A 73 21.77 0.74 -0.43
CA ASN A 73 20.49 1.39 -0.24
C ASN A 73 19.44 0.50 0.46
N SER A 74 19.85 -0.38 1.38
CA SER A 74 18.94 -1.31 2.03
C SER A 74 17.83 -0.61 2.84
N GLU A 75 18.14 0.51 3.48
CA GLU A 75 17.15 1.32 4.21
C GLU A 75 16.18 2.04 3.27
N GLU A 76 16.71 2.68 2.22
CA GLU A 76 15.91 3.34 1.19
C GLU A 76 14.99 2.33 0.49
N LEU A 77 15.53 1.14 0.14
CA LEU A 77 14.74 0.06 -0.45
C LEU A 77 13.57 -0.37 0.45
N LEU A 78 13.78 -0.39 1.76
CA LEU A 78 12.72 -0.71 2.73
C LEU A 78 11.66 0.40 2.80
N LEU A 79 12.05 1.66 2.70
CA LEU A 79 11.13 2.80 2.67
C LEU A 79 10.26 2.80 1.41
N GLU A 80 10.83 2.52 0.24
CA GLU A 80 10.08 2.39 -1.01
C GLU A 80 9.16 1.15 -1.01
N ALA A 81 9.61 0.05 -0.41
CA ALA A 81 8.75 -1.10 -0.18
C ALA A 81 7.52 -0.75 0.68
N GLY A 82 7.69 0.14 1.66
CA GLY A 82 6.60 0.69 2.47
C GLY A 82 5.60 1.48 1.63
N ASP A 83 6.07 2.32 0.73
CA ASP A 83 5.21 3.14 -0.13
C ASP A 83 4.48 2.26 -1.18
N ILE A 84 5.14 1.24 -1.73
CA ILE A 84 4.47 0.20 -2.54
C ILE A 84 3.33 -0.47 -1.75
N LEU A 85 3.59 -0.88 -0.50
CA LEU A 85 2.58 -1.52 0.34
C LEU A 85 1.40 -0.57 0.62
N TYR A 86 1.68 0.71 0.89
CA TYR A 86 0.67 1.75 1.10
C TYR A 86 -0.28 1.85 -0.11
N TYR A 87 0.25 2.04 -1.31
CA TYR A 87 -0.58 2.17 -2.50
C TYR A 87 -1.21 0.85 -2.95
N ALA A 88 -0.59 -0.31 -2.67
CA ALA A 88 -1.20 -1.61 -2.91
C ALA A 88 -2.47 -1.81 -2.05
N VAL A 89 -2.41 -1.45 -0.77
CA VAL A 89 -3.57 -1.49 0.14
C VAL A 89 -4.64 -0.51 -0.30
N LEU A 90 -4.27 0.74 -0.61
CA LEU A 90 -5.21 1.77 -1.03
C LEU A 90 -5.91 1.40 -2.34
N THR A 91 -5.17 0.88 -3.33
CA THR A 91 -5.73 0.44 -4.62
C THR A 91 -6.69 -0.74 -4.42
N SER A 92 -6.29 -1.74 -3.66
CA SER A 92 -7.12 -2.90 -3.36
C SER A 92 -8.41 -2.49 -2.62
N LYS A 93 -8.30 -1.57 -1.66
CA LYS A 93 -9.46 -1.03 -0.94
C LYS A 93 -10.40 -0.27 -1.86
N ASN A 94 -9.89 0.57 -2.74
CA ASN A 94 -10.70 1.35 -3.67
C ASN A 94 -11.42 0.46 -4.69
N LEU A 95 -10.76 -0.58 -5.20
CA LEU A 95 -11.39 -1.57 -6.08
C LEU A 95 -12.50 -2.35 -5.37
N ARG A 96 -12.32 -2.72 -4.09
CA ARG A 96 -13.33 -3.45 -3.30
C ARG A 96 -14.56 -2.63 -2.94
N LYS A 97 -14.42 -1.32 -2.75
CA LYS A 97 -15.58 -0.44 -2.50
C LYS A 97 -16.58 -0.47 -3.66
N ILE A 98 -16.10 -0.69 -4.87
CA ILE A 98 -16.92 -0.71 -6.08
C ILE A 98 -17.79 -1.97 -6.14
N ASP A 99 -17.29 -3.12 -5.65
CA ASP A 99 -18.01 -4.39 -5.69
C ASP A 99 -18.74 -4.74 -4.38
N HIS A 100 -18.75 -3.81 -3.42
CA HIS A 100 -19.35 -4.04 -2.10
C HIS A 100 -18.81 -5.29 -1.37
N SER A 101 -17.58 -5.73 -1.68
CA SER A 101 -16.96 -6.89 -1.04
C SER A 101 -16.83 -6.64 0.46
N THR A 102 -17.30 -7.62 1.24
CA THR A 102 -17.18 -7.61 2.70
C THR A 102 -15.85 -8.16 3.20
N ASP A 103 -15.04 -8.73 2.32
CA ASP A 103 -13.73 -9.28 2.69
C ASP A 103 -12.82 -8.15 3.21
N PRO A 104 -12.36 -8.23 4.46
CA PRO A 104 -11.65 -7.13 5.10
C PRO A 104 -10.25 -6.90 4.54
N TRP A 105 -9.62 -7.91 3.94
CA TRP A 105 -8.18 -7.87 3.62
C TRP A 105 -7.88 -8.06 2.15
N PRO A 106 -6.88 -7.34 1.60
CA PRO A 106 -6.29 -7.69 0.32
C PRO A 106 -5.65 -9.09 0.38
N ASP A 107 -5.87 -9.90 -0.66
CA ASP A 107 -5.39 -11.30 -0.72
C ASP A 107 -3.88 -11.44 -0.59
N PHE A 108 -3.11 -10.40 -0.93
CA PHE A 108 -1.66 -10.44 -0.82
C PHE A 108 -1.15 -10.48 0.64
N PHE A 109 -1.96 -10.10 1.64
CA PHE A 109 -1.59 -10.32 3.04
C PHE A 109 -1.52 -11.79 3.42
N LEU A 110 -2.23 -12.66 2.68
CA LEU A 110 -2.21 -14.11 2.90
C LEU A 110 -0.95 -14.79 2.32
N ILE A 111 -0.19 -14.08 1.49
CA ILE A 111 0.98 -14.64 0.77
C ILE A 111 2.21 -14.76 1.68
N ASP A 112 2.30 -13.98 2.74
CA ASP A 112 3.52 -13.80 3.55
C ASP A 112 3.99 -15.07 4.27
N GLU A 113 3.09 -15.95 4.66
CA GLU A 113 3.45 -17.16 5.42
C GLU A 113 4.06 -18.27 4.56
N SER A 114 3.68 -18.37 3.28
CA SER A 114 4.17 -19.43 2.40
C SER A 114 5.55 -19.14 1.77
N SER A 115 6.00 -17.90 1.80
CA SER A 115 7.26 -17.47 1.19
C SER A 115 8.50 -17.75 2.03
N LYS A 116 8.33 -18.12 3.31
CA LYS A 116 9.44 -18.44 4.22
C LYS A 116 10.16 -19.74 3.86
N GLU A 117 9.53 -20.64 3.09
CA GLU A 117 10.04 -22.00 2.90
C GLU A 117 11.00 -22.24 1.74
N LYS A 118 11.11 -21.32 0.80
CA LYS A 118 12.05 -21.52 -0.32
C LYS A 118 12.81 -20.24 -0.57
N GLY A 119 14.07 -20.22 -0.21
CA GLY A 119 15.02 -19.17 -0.52
C GLY A 119 15.15 -18.92 -2.03
N ILE A 120 14.07 -18.49 -2.65
CA ILE A 120 14.07 -18.00 -4.03
C ILE A 120 14.90 -16.72 -3.99
N LYS A 121 16.12 -16.82 -4.48
CA LYS A 121 17.00 -15.66 -4.60
C LYS A 121 16.32 -14.69 -5.57
N PHE A 122 16.16 -13.44 -5.12
CA PHE A 122 15.86 -12.35 -6.04
C PHE A 122 16.93 -12.36 -7.14
N ASN A 123 16.51 -12.40 -8.37
CA ASN A 123 17.40 -12.46 -9.54
C ASN A 123 16.86 -11.51 -10.62
N GLU A 124 17.62 -11.39 -11.71
CA GLU A 124 17.24 -10.56 -12.84
C GLU A 124 15.86 -10.91 -13.42
N TYR A 125 15.46 -12.17 -13.33
CA TYR A 125 14.12 -12.60 -13.74
C TYR A 125 13.00 -11.96 -12.90
N ALA A 126 13.18 -11.89 -11.57
CA ALA A 126 12.19 -11.25 -10.69
C ALA A 126 12.08 -9.74 -10.97
N LYS A 127 13.20 -9.06 -11.23
CA LYS A 127 13.22 -7.66 -11.63
C LYS A 127 12.48 -7.43 -12.95
N ASN A 128 12.79 -8.25 -13.97
CA ASN A 128 12.11 -8.17 -15.26
C ASN A 128 10.61 -8.48 -15.16
N GLN A 129 10.22 -9.41 -14.28
CA GLN A 129 8.81 -9.71 -14.02
C GLN A 129 8.11 -8.49 -13.39
N MET A 130 8.75 -7.81 -12.42
CA MET A 130 8.19 -6.60 -11.81
C MET A 130 8.02 -5.48 -12.85
N LEU A 131 8.98 -5.28 -13.75
CA LEU A 131 8.85 -4.32 -14.86
C LEU A 131 7.67 -4.65 -15.79
N LEU A 132 7.47 -5.93 -16.12
CA LEU A 132 6.32 -6.36 -16.92
C LEU A 132 5.00 -6.11 -16.20
N ASP A 133 4.95 -6.33 -14.90
CA ASP A 133 3.76 -6.11 -14.10
C ASP A 133 3.42 -4.63 -13.97
N ILE A 134 4.43 -3.74 -13.81
CA ILE A 134 4.26 -2.28 -13.87
C ILE A 134 3.70 -1.85 -15.24
N GLN A 135 4.23 -2.38 -16.35
CA GLN A 135 3.71 -2.07 -17.68
C GLN A 135 2.25 -2.50 -17.86
N LYS A 136 1.86 -3.66 -17.30
CA LYS A 136 0.46 -4.13 -17.30
C LYS A 136 -0.42 -3.20 -16.47
N LEU A 137 0.02 -2.80 -15.26
CA LEU A 137 -0.70 -1.85 -14.42
C LEU A 137 -0.90 -0.51 -15.14
N ALA A 138 0.12 0.03 -15.78
CA ALA A 138 0.01 1.29 -16.52
C ALA A 138 -1.01 1.21 -17.67
N LYS A 139 -1.02 0.09 -18.42
CA LYS A 139 -2.02 -0.14 -19.47
C LYS A 139 -3.43 -0.27 -18.90
N LEU A 140 -3.59 -1.00 -17.79
CA LEU A 140 -4.87 -1.15 -17.10
C LEU A 140 -5.32 0.19 -16.50
N GLY A 141 -4.43 0.93 -15.86
CA GLY A 141 -4.70 2.25 -15.30
C GLY A 141 -5.23 3.24 -16.33
N THR A 142 -4.64 3.26 -17.52
CA THR A 142 -5.13 4.08 -18.64
C THR A 142 -6.53 3.67 -19.09
N LYS A 143 -6.85 2.38 -19.08
CA LYS A 143 -8.20 1.90 -19.39
C LYS A 143 -9.18 2.26 -18.29
N ILE A 144 -8.83 1.99 -17.04
CA ILE A 144 -9.66 2.29 -15.86
C ILE A 144 -9.97 3.78 -15.77
N TYR A 145 -8.99 4.65 -16.02
CA TYR A 145 -9.18 6.10 -16.02
C TYR A 145 -10.24 6.59 -17.03
N LYS A 146 -10.42 5.84 -18.12
CA LYS A 146 -11.38 6.17 -19.19
C LYS A 146 -12.75 5.52 -19.00
N LEU A 147 -12.89 4.64 -18.00
CA LEU A 147 -14.13 3.91 -17.73
C LEU A 147 -14.99 4.65 -16.72
N GLU A 148 -16.29 4.41 -16.80
CA GLU A 148 -17.20 4.69 -15.70
C GLU A 148 -16.93 3.71 -14.54
N GLU A 149 -17.16 4.17 -13.30
CA GLU A 149 -16.84 3.40 -12.08
C GLU A 149 -17.50 2.00 -12.05
N ASN A 150 -18.68 1.85 -12.62
CA ASN A 150 -19.42 0.58 -12.68
C ASN A 150 -18.76 -0.51 -13.54
N ARG A 151 -17.70 -0.19 -14.29
CA ARG A 151 -16.97 -1.15 -15.15
C ARG A 151 -15.61 -1.57 -14.59
N TYR A 152 -15.23 -1.09 -13.41
CA TYR A 152 -13.94 -1.44 -12.81
C TYR A 152 -13.86 -2.92 -12.42
N GLU A 153 -14.98 -3.56 -12.18
CA GLU A 153 -15.06 -4.99 -11.85
C GLU A 153 -14.38 -5.89 -12.90
N ASP A 154 -14.50 -5.52 -14.18
CA ASP A 154 -13.89 -6.26 -15.29
C ASP A 154 -12.35 -6.35 -15.16
N TYR A 155 -11.73 -5.43 -14.42
CA TYR A 155 -10.28 -5.34 -14.27
C TYR A 155 -9.76 -5.68 -12.88
N LYS A 156 -10.63 -5.77 -11.89
CA LYS A 156 -10.28 -5.95 -10.49
C LYS A 156 -9.39 -7.18 -10.25
N THR A 157 -9.80 -8.34 -10.74
CA THR A 157 -9.07 -9.59 -10.57
C THR A 157 -7.65 -9.51 -11.16
N PHE A 158 -7.52 -8.90 -12.34
CA PHE A 158 -6.20 -8.71 -12.96
C PHE A 158 -5.31 -7.76 -12.16
N VAL A 159 -5.87 -6.65 -11.67
CA VAL A 159 -5.11 -5.70 -10.86
C VAL A 159 -4.64 -6.35 -9.55
N HIS A 160 -5.53 -7.08 -8.86
CA HIS A 160 -5.17 -7.77 -7.62
C HIS A 160 -4.07 -8.83 -7.84
N LEU A 161 -4.15 -9.60 -8.93
CA LEU A 161 -3.12 -10.59 -9.27
C LEU A 161 -1.75 -9.94 -9.50
N ILE A 162 -1.72 -8.81 -10.23
CA ILE A 162 -0.48 -8.08 -10.50
C ILE A 162 0.08 -7.48 -9.20
N ILE A 163 -0.77 -6.87 -8.36
CA ILE A 163 -0.36 -6.33 -7.06
C ILE A 163 0.24 -7.44 -6.19
N SER A 164 -0.38 -8.60 -6.12
CA SER A 164 0.13 -9.75 -5.36
C SER A 164 1.51 -10.19 -5.83
N ASN A 165 1.77 -10.21 -7.15
CA ASN A 165 3.08 -10.51 -7.70
C ASN A 165 4.13 -9.44 -7.31
N ILE A 166 3.78 -8.16 -7.42
CA ILE A 166 4.66 -7.04 -7.04
C ILE A 166 5.04 -7.13 -5.57
N VAL A 167 4.06 -7.32 -4.69
CA VAL A 167 4.27 -7.43 -3.24
C VAL A 167 5.16 -8.64 -2.92
N LYS A 168 4.96 -9.77 -3.59
CA LYS A 168 5.81 -10.95 -3.44
C LYS A 168 7.26 -10.67 -3.84
N ILE A 169 7.50 -10.02 -4.98
CA ILE A 169 8.85 -9.67 -5.46
C ILE A 169 9.53 -8.69 -4.48
N MET A 170 8.78 -7.70 -4.02
CA MET A 170 9.22 -6.71 -3.03
C MET A 170 9.68 -7.37 -1.72
N THR A 171 8.87 -8.27 -1.14
CA THR A 171 9.22 -8.99 0.10
C THR A 171 10.43 -9.91 -0.08
N GLN A 172 10.55 -10.55 -1.24
CA GLN A 172 11.73 -11.36 -1.57
C GLN A 172 13.02 -10.53 -1.65
N LYS A 173 12.94 -9.34 -2.23
CA LYS A 173 14.11 -8.45 -2.37
C LYS A 173 14.52 -7.84 -1.05
N THR A 174 13.58 -7.30 -0.29
CA THR A 174 13.84 -6.70 1.03
C THR A 174 14.19 -7.73 2.09
N ARG A 175 13.79 -9.01 1.90
CA ARG A 175 13.87 -10.08 2.90
C ARG A 175 13.13 -9.75 4.20
N CYS A 176 12.18 -8.85 4.13
CA CYS A 176 11.34 -8.41 5.23
C CYS A 176 9.94 -8.98 5.09
N ASN A 177 9.29 -9.29 6.21
CA ASN A 177 7.87 -9.60 6.19
C ASN A 177 7.03 -8.33 6.05
N LEU A 178 5.77 -8.49 5.65
CA LEU A 178 4.87 -7.36 5.40
C LEU A 178 4.59 -6.54 6.66
N LEU A 179 4.53 -7.18 7.83
CA LEU A 179 4.32 -6.48 9.10
C LEU A 179 5.45 -5.47 9.36
N TYR A 180 6.70 -5.90 9.19
CA TYR A 180 7.86 -5.02 9.39
C TYR A 180 7.89 -3.87 8.36
N ILE A 181 7.55 -4.17 7.11
CA ILE A 181 7.43 -3.15 6.06
C ILE A 181 6.33 -2.13 6.42
N ALA A 182 5.17 -2.60 6.90
CA ALA A 182 4.07 -1.75 7.35
C ALA A 182 4.47 -0.85 8.53
N GLU A 183 5.20 -1.40 9.53
CA GLU A 183 5.72 -0.64 10.67
C GLU A 183 6.63 0.51 10.19
N LYS A 184 7.54 0.23 9.27
CA LYS A 184 8.47 1.23 8.72
C LYS A 184 7.77 2.29 7.88
N ASN A 185 6.74 1.91 7.13
CA ASN A 185 5.93 2.86 6.38
C ASN A 185 5.15 3.81 7.31
N ILE A 186 4.53 3.29 8.37
CA ILE A 186 3.86 4.12 9.38
C ILE A 186 4.83 5.13 9.99
N GLU A 187 6.01 4.69 10.42
CA GLU A 187 7.06 5.55 10.96
C GLU A 187 7.43 6.68 9.98
N LYS A 188 7.70 6.34 8.71
CA LYS A 188 8.00 7.28 7.63
C LYS A 188 6.90 8.34 7.48
N LEU A 189 5.63 7.91 7.41
CA LEU A 189 4.51 8.79 7.15
C LEU A 189 4.20 9.72 8.33
N ILE A 190 4.25 9.22 9.57
CA ILE A 190 4.05 10.04 10.77
C ILE A 190 5.17 11.10 10.89
N ASN A 191 6.42 10.72 10.64
CA ASN A 191 7.54 11.65 10.68
C ASN A 191 7.38 12.76 9.62
N ARG A 192 6.95 12.44 8.42
CA ARG A 192 6.63 13.44 7.37
C ARG A 192 5.51 14.38 7.80
N ALA A 193 4.45 13.87 8.43
CA ALA A 193 3.34 14.68 8.93
C ALA A 193 3.79 15.65 10.03
N ASN A 194 4.57 15.17 11.00
CA ASN A 194 5.10 15.98 12.10
C ASN A 194 6.03 17.11 11.60
N LEU A 195 6.90 16.81 10.62
CA LEU A 195 7.76 17.81 10.00
C LEU A 195 6.96 18.86 9.21
N SER A 196 5.80 18.51 8.67
CA SER A 196 4.94 19.48 7.98
C SER A 196 4.26 20.44 8.95
N VAL A 197 3.84 19.97 10.11
CA VAL A 197 3.23 20.80 11.16
C VAL A 197 4.25 21.79 11.75
N SER A 198 5.49 21.35 12.00
CA SER A 198 6.53 22.20 12.58
C SER A 198 7.00 23.36 11.68
N LYS A 199 6.69 23.34 10.39
CA LYS A 199 7.00 24.45 9.46
C LYS A 199 5.97 25.58 9.48
N TRP A 200 4.85 25.40 10.15
CA TRP A 200 3.74 26.36 10.23
C TRP A 200 3.53 26.94 11.64
N THR A 201 4.33 26.51 12.60
CA THR A 201 4.40 27.07 13.96
C THR A 201 5.65 27.90 14.14
#